data_12fdff6701be7a3fc991873bacdf8f03
#
_entry.id   12fdff6701be7a3fc991873bacdf8f03
#
_cell.length_a   1.000
_cell.length_b   1.000
_cell.length_c   1.000
_cell.angle_alpha   90.00
_cell.angle_beta   90.00
_cell.angle_gamma   90.00
#
_symmetry.space_group_name_H-M   'P 1'
#
loop_
_entity.id
_entity.type
_entity.pdbx_description
1 polymer ?
#
loop_
_entity_poly.entity_id
_entity_poly.type
_entity_poly.pdbx_seq_one_letter_code
_entity_poly.pdbx_strand_id
1 'polypeptide(L)'
;MAKRGKVVVLHFVAQMPLAGIAWQALQYLVGLERLGFEAWYVENHGANPYDPRANSVMMDCTYNVDYLKQAMERFGLGERWAYWDAINDVYHGLSRERVFALLKDADALINLCGATRLREEHMACPRRIMIDTDPVYEQIKYAKADPAARAYLDAHTHFFTYGENVGGPGWIVPLCGVPWKPTRPPVVLDLWPEAAGEPPCFSTIATWENKGKDIEFEGERYVW
;
A
#
# COMPACT_ATOMS: atom_id res chain seq x y z
N MET A 1 -21.21 -18.52 -3.24
CA MET A 1 -19.91 -19.20 -3.46
C MET A 1 -19.16 -19.25 -2.13
N ALA A 2 -18.46 -20.35 -1.84
CA ALA A 2 -17.55 -20.40 -0.69
C ALA A 2 -16.44 -19.34 -0.86
N LYS A 3 -16.10 -18.60 0.20
CA LYS A 3 -15.02 -17.61 0.16
C LYS A 3 -13.68 -18.32 -0.05
N ARG A 4 -12.81 -17.78 -0.91
CA ARG A 4 -11.50 -18.37 -1.26
C ARG A 4 -10.45 -18.20 -0.15
N GLY A 5 -10.70 -17.33 0.80
CA GLY A 5 -9.79 -17.02 1.88
C GLY A 5 -9.88 -15.55 2.31
N LYS A 6 -9.12 -15.20 3.33
CA LYS A 6 -9.12 -13.91 3.98
C LYS A 6 -7.81 -13.17 3.66
N VAL A 7 -7.92 -11.96 3.11
CA VAL A 7 -6.76 -11.14 2.70
C VAL A 7 -6.81 -9.78 3.39
N VAL A 8 -5.71 -9.42 4.06
CA VAL A 8 -5.54 -8.10 4.66
C VAL A 8 -4.69 -7.23 3.73
N VAL A 9 -5.15 -6.03 3.42
CA VAL A 9 -4.41 -5.03 2.65
C VAL A 9 -3.95 -3.93 3.61
N LEU A 10 -2.64 -3.74 3.71
CA LEU A 10 -2.01 -2.63 4.41
C LEU A 10 -1.71 -1.52 3.43
N HIS A 11 -2.09 -0.29 3.78
CA HIS A 11 -1.82 0.91 3.00
C HIS A 11 -1.87 2.15 3.91
N PHE A 12 -1.92 3.38 3.34
CA PHE A 12 -1.88 4.65 4.09
C PHE A 12 -2.98 5.64 3.63
N VAL A 13 -4.22 5.16 3.44
CA VAL A 13 -5.37 5.96 2.97
C VAL A 13 -5.78 7.02 3.98
N ALA A 14 -5.81 6.68 5.28
CA ALA A 14 -6.12 7.64 6.33
C ALA A 14 -4.96 8.61 6.55
N GLN A 15 -3.72 8.12 6.60
CA GLN A 15 -2.56 8.98 6.76
C GLN A 15 -2.45 10.03 5.65
N MET A 16 -2.76 9.66 4.40
CA MET A 16 -2.72 10.53 3.24
C MET A 16 -4.08 10.50 2.50
N PRO A 17 -5.10 11.26 2.96
CA PRO A 17 -6.46 11.21 2.44
C PRO A 17 -6.57 11.91 1.07
N LEU A 18 -5.90 11.35 0.09
CA LEU A 18 -5.86 11.80 -1.30
C LEU A 18 -6.54 10.77 -2.21
N ALA A 19 -7.26 11.24 -3.20
CA ALA A 19 -8.07 10.38 -4.07
C ALA A 19 -7.24 9.27 -4.75
N GLY A 20 -6.05 9.56 -5.25
CA GLY A 20 -5.16 8.57 -5.89
C GLY A 20 -4.75 7.45 -4.92
N ILE A 21 -4.45 7.80 -3.67
CA ILE A 21 -4.08 6.85 -2.61
C ILE A 21 -5.27 5.95 -2.26
N ALA A 22 -6.47 6.56 -2.09
CA ALA A 22 -7.68 5.80 -1.80
C ALA A 22 -8.04 4.86 -2.96
N TRP A 23 -7.99 5.32 -4.21
CA TRP A 23 -8.26 4.50 -5.38
C TRP A 23 -7.29 3.34 -5.51
N GLN A 24 -6.01 3.54 -5.23
CA GLN A 24 -5.03 2.45 -5.25
C GLN A 24 -5.44 1.32 -4.29
N ALA A 25 -5.77 1.62 -3.04
CA ALA A 25 -6.24 0.61 -2.08
C ALA A 25 -7.57 -0.03 -2.51
N LEU A 26 -8.54 0.78 -2.94
CA LEU A 26 -9.88 0.32 -3.31
C LEU A 26 -9.87 -0.62 -4.51
N GLN A 27 -8.99 -0.41 -5.51
CA GLN A 27 -8.85 -1.33 -6.65
C GLN A 27 -8.42 -2.74 -6.19
N TYR A 28 -7.53 -2.84 -5.21
CA TYR A 28 -7.15 -4.13 -4.61
C TYR A 28 -8.30 -4.72 -3.80
N LEU A 29 -8.90 -3.96 -2.90
CA LEU A 29 -9.96 -4.46 -2.01
C LEU A 29 -11.17 -4.94 -2.80
N VAL A 30 -11.71 -4.11 -3.70
CA VAL A 30 -12.88 -4.47 -4.51
C VAL A 30 -12.54 -5.60 -5.48
N GLY A 31 -11.35 -5.57 -6.09
CA GLY A 31 -10.88 -6.65 -6.97
C GLY A 31 -10.80 -7.99 -6.25
N LEU A 32 -10.27 -8.02 -5.03
CA LEU A 32 -10.20 -9.23 -4.20
C LEU A 32 -11.60 -9.76 -3.85
N GLU A 33 -12.54 -8.89 -3.45
CA GLU A 33 -13.93 -9.28 -3.18
C GLU A 33 -14.59 -9.92 -4.42
N ARG A 34 -14.38 -9.37 -5.62
CA ARG A 34 -14.90 -9.93 -6.87
C ARG A 34 -14.29 -11.26 -7.25
N LEU A 35 -13.05 -11.46 -6.88
CA LEU A 35 -12.37 -12.75 -7.01
C LEU A 35 -12.81 -13.78 -5.97
N GLY A 36 -13.69 -13.39 -5.02
CA GLY A 36 -14.26 -14.26 -4.00
C GLY A 36 -13.43 -14.37 -2.72
N PHE A 37 -12.45 -13.49 -2.53
CA PHE A 37 -11.75 -13.36 -1.24
C PHE A 37 -12.54 -12.49 -0.27
N GLU A 38 -12.26 -12.63 1.01
CA GLU A 38 -12.72 -11.72 2.04
C GLU A 38 -11.64 -10.66 2.28
N ALA A 39 -11.83 -9.47 1.71
CA ALA A 39 -10.85 -8.39 1.80
C ALA A 39 -11.07 -7.53 3.04
N TRP A 40 -9.96 -7.21 3.72
CA TRP A 40 -9.90 -6.36 4.90
C TRP A 40 -8.84 -5.29 4.71
N TYR A 41 -9.11 -4.11 5.21
CA TYR A 41 -8.17 -2.98 5.19
C TYR A 41 -7.63 -2.73 6.59
N VAL A 42 -6.31 -2.63 6.73
CA VAL A 42 -5.69 -2.25 8.00
C VAL A 42 -4.59 -1.22 7.75
N GLU A 43 -4.64 -0.13 8.48
CA GLU A 43 -3.64 0.94 8.47
C GLU A 43 -3.11 1.13 9.88
N ASN A 44 -1.96 0.51 10.17
CA ASN A 44 -1.36 0.53 11.49
C ASN A 44 0.15 0.79 11.49
N HIS A 45 0.64 1.54 10.49
CA HIS A 45 2.05 1.91 10.37
C HIS A 45 2.52 2.96 11.41
N GLY A 46 1.60 3.69 12.03
CA GLY A 46 1.89 4.63 13.12
C GLY A 46 2.41 6.00 12.68
N ALA A 47 2.38 6.34 11.40
CA ALA A 47 2.71 7.69 10.94
C ALA A 47 1.59 8.68 11.26
N ASN A 48 1.97 9.93 11.54
CA ASN A 48 1.03 11.00 11.81
C ASN A 48 0.16 11.33 10.59
N PRO A 49 -1.11 11.69 10.78
CA PRO A 49 -2.03 11.99 9.69
C PRO A 49 -1.68 13.31 9.00
N TYR A 50 -1.81 13.35 7.68
CA TYR A 50 -1.71 14.58 6.89
C TYR A 50 -3.12 15.13 6.63
N ASP A 51 -3.33 16.43 6.87
CA ASP A 51 -4.57 17.12 6.50
C ASP A 51 -4.34 17.96 5.23
N PRO A 52 -4.94 17.59 4.09
CA PRO A 52 -4.77 18.32 2.84
C PRO A 52 -5.40 19.72 2.87
N ARG A 53 -6.34 19.98 3.77
CA ARG A 53 -6.97 21.29 3.95
C ARG A 53 -6.00 22.29 4.62
N ALA A 54 -5.19 21.78 5.55
CA ALA A 54 -4.15 22.54 6.24
C ALA A 54 -2.78 22.46 5.52
N ASN A 55 -2.65 21.56 4.54
CA ASN A 55 -1.40 21.22 3.86
C ASN A 55 -0.28 20.90 4.88
N SER A 56 -0.59 20.14 5.91
CA SER A 56 0.31 19.87 7.03
C SER A 56 0.06 18.52 7.67
N VAL A 57 1.10 17.97 8.30
CA VAL A 57 0.98 16.81 9.20
C VAL A 57 0.38 17.28 10.52
N MET A 58 -0.62 16.57 11.01
CA MET A 58 -1.42 16.94 12.18
C MET A 58 -1.24 15.93 13.32
N MET A 59 -1.71 16.30 14.50
CA MET A 59 -1.85 15.39 15.65
C MET A 59 -3.27 14.82 15.76
N ASP A 60 -4.26 15.54 15.22
CA ASP A 60 -5.66 15.13 15.17
C ASP A 60 -5.94 14.34 13.89
N CYS A 61 -6.48 13.13 14.03
CA CYS A 61 -6.82 12.25 12.93
C CYS A 61 -8.31 12.23 12.55
N THR A 62 -9.13 13.09 13.14
CA THR A 62 -10.60 13.06 12.96
C THR A 62 -10.99 13.10 11.49
N TYR A 63 -10.46 14.07 10.74
CA TYR A 63 -10.73 14.18 9.30
C TYR A 63 -10.29 12.93 8.53
N ASN A 64 -9.15 12.38 8.86
CA ASN A 64 -8.53 11.23 8.21
C ASN A 64 -9.34 9.95 8.43
N VAL A 65 -9.81 9.75 9.66
CA VAL A 65 -10.69 8.64 10.03
C VAL A 65 -12.03 8.74 9.31
N ASP A 66 -12.64 9.92 9.29
CA ASP A 66 -13.90 10.15 8.58
C ASP A 66 -13.76 9.91 7.06
N TYR A 67 -12.66 10.37 6.46
CA TYR A 67 -12.36 10.13 5.05
C TYR A 67 -12.24 8.63 4.75
N LEU A 68 -11.46 7.89 5.54
CA LEU A 68 -11.30 6.45 5.38
C LEU A 68 -12.64 5.73 5.55
N LYS A 69 -13.39 6.04 6.60
CA LYS A 69 -14.71 5.47 6.87
C LYS A 69 -15.65 5.64 5.69
N GLN A 70 -15.81 6.87 5.17
CA GLN A 70 -16.67 7.15 4.02
C GLN A 70 -16.22 6.40 2.76
N ALA A 71 -14.90 6.33 2.53
CA ALA A 71 -14.36 5.57 1.40
C ALA A 71 -14.71 4.08 1.52
N MET A 72 -14.55 3.47 2.68
CA MET A 72 -14.85 2.05 2.91
C MET A 72 -16.35 1.76 2.84
N GLU A 73 -17.20 2.61 3.43
CA GLU A 73 -18.67 2.48 3.37
C GLU A 73 -19.19 2.51 1.94
N ARG A 74 -18.68 3.43 1.12
CA ARG A 74 -19.08 3.59 -0.29
C ARG A 74 -18.87 2.30 -1.12
N PHE A 75 -17.91 1.47 -0.76
CA PHE A 75 -17.58 0.22 -1.47
C PHE A 75 -18.01 -1.04 -0.72
N GLY A 76 -18.89 -0.91 0.29
CA GLY A 76 -19.43 -2.06 1.04
C GLY A 76 -18.42 -2.69 2.00
N LEU A 77 -17.39 -1.95 2.40
CA LEU A 77 -16.33 -2.39 3.31
C LEU A 77 -16.41 -1.71 4.69
N GLY A 78 -17.56 -1.08 5.04
CA GLY A 78 -17.72 -0.26 6.24
C GLY A 78 -17.38 -0.97 7.55
N GLU A 79 -17.56 -2.29 7.63
CA GLU A 79 -17.25 -3.11 8.81
C GLU A 79 -15.87 -3.79 8.73
N ARG A 80 -15.07 -3.52 7.69
CA ARG A 80 -13.86 -4.30 7.36
C ARG A 80 -12.61 -3.44 7.24
N TRP A 81 -12.47 -2.45 8.12
CA TRP A 81 -11.30 -1.59 8.14
C TRP A 81 -10.86 -1.27 9.57
N ALA A 82 -9.58 -0.94 9.72
CA ALA A 82 -9.01 -0.39 10.94
C ALA A 82 -7.97 0.68 10.59
N TYR A 83 -7.91 1.70 11.43
CA TYR A 83 -6.83 2.68 11.48
C TYR A 83 -6.32 2.82 12.93
N TRP A 84 -5.01 2.75 13.11
CA TRP A 84 -4.37 2.96 14.40
C TRP A 84 -3.83 4.39 14.53
N ASP A 85 -4.48 5.17 15.36
CA ASP A 85 -3.94 6.44 15.84
C ASP A 85 -2.84 6.15 16.88
N ALA A 86 -1.60 6.22 16.42
CA ALA A 86 -0.44 5.91 17.27
C ALA A 86 -0.16 7.01 18.31
N ILE A 87 -0.69 8.22 18.12
CA ILE A 87 -0.51 9.33 19.05
C ILE A 87 -1.30 9.10 20.34
N ASN A 88 -2.57 8.71 20.16
CA ASN A 88 -3.48 8.46 21.27
C ASN A 88 -3.58 6.97 21.63
N ASP A 89 -2.90 6.10 20.90
CA ASP A 89 -2.94 4.64 21.00
C ASP A 89 -4.36 4.06 20.88
N VAL A 90 -5.14 4.61 19.94
CA VAL A 90 -6.54 4.23 19.71
C VAL A 90 -6.70 3.58 18.33
N TYR A 91 -7.47 2.50 18.27
CA TYR A 91 -7.91 1.90 17.03
C TYR A 91 -9.32 2.40 16.66
N HIS A 92 -9.47 2.84 15.41
CA HIS A 92 -10.75 3.21 14.81
C HIS A 92 -11.20 2.12 13.82
N GLY A 93 -12.51 1.91 13.69
CA GLY A 93 -13.08 0.78 12.96
C GLY A 93 -13.03 -0.50 13.77
N LEU A 94 -12.17 -1.45 13.43
CA LEU A 94 -11.94 -2.65 14.22
C LEU A 94 -11.11 -2.34 15.48
N SER A 95 -11.39 -3.03 16.59
CA SER A 95 -10.54 -2.94 17.79
C SER A 95 -9.16 -3.58 17.57
N ARG A 96 -8.19 -3.25 18.42
CA ARG A 96 -6.83 -3.83 18.39
C ARG A 96 -6.87 -5.36 18.44
N GLU A 97 -7.66 -5.93 19.34
CA GLU A 97 -7.78 -7.39 19.52
C GLU A 97 -8.33 -8.04 18.23
N ARG A 98 -9.32 -7.41 17.59
CA ARG A 98 -9.88 -7.89 16.32
C ARG A 98 -8.89 -7.79 15.17
N VAL A 99 -8.08 -6.72 15.11
CA VAL A 99 -6.99 -6.60 14.12
C VAL A 99 -5.95 -7.69 14.31
N PHE A 100 -5.51 -7.95 15.54
CA PHE A 100 -4.50 -8.99 15.81
C PHE A 100 -5.05 -10.39 15.54
N ALA A 101 -6.30 -10.67 15.89
CA ALA A 101 -6.95 -11.92 15.54
C ALA A 101 -7.10 -12.07 14.02
N LEU A 102 -7.47 -11.00 13.31
CA LEU A 102 -7.57 -10.96 11.86
C LEU A 102 -6.24 -11.28 11.18
N LEU A 103 -5.13 -10.65 11.62
CA LEU A 103 -3.80 -10.88 11.06
C LEU A 103 -3.33 -12.33 11.26
N LYS A 104 -3.70 -12.95 12.38
CA LYS A 104 -3.40 -14.36 12.66
C LYS A 104 -4.23 -15.32 11.81
N ASP A 105 -5.48 -14.96 11.49
CA ASP A 105 -6.43 -15.79 10.75
C ASP A 105 -6.38 -15.54 9.23
N ALA A 106 -5.66 -14.52 8.78
CA ALA A 106 -5.56 -14.18 7.38
C ALA A 106 -4.68 -15.18 6.60
N ASP A 107 -5.15 -15.57 5.42
CA ASP A 107 -4.39 -16.41 4.49
C ASP A 107 -3.24 -15.65 3.83
N ALA A 108 -3.40 -14.34 3.66
CA ALA A 108 -2.37 -13.46 3.12
C ALA A 108 -2.53 -12.02 3.62
N LEU A 109 -1.39 -11.34 3.69
CA LEU A 109 -1.26 -9.92 3.95
C LEU A 109 -0.56 -9.27 2.76
N ILE A 110 -1.18 -8.26 2.18
CA ILE A 110 -0.60 -7.45 1.11
C ILE A 110 -0.14 -6.12 1.71
N ASN A 111 1.16 -5.91 1.75
CA ASN A 111 1.75 -4.62 2.10
C ASN A 111 1.92 -3.79 0.82
N LEU A 112 0.89 -3.05 0.49
CA LEU A 112 0.82 -2.24 -0.73
C LEU A 112 1.68 -0.99 -0.58
N CYS A 113 2.48 -0.67 -1.58
CA CYS A 113 3.51 0.38 -1.56
C CYS A 113 4.54 0.20 -0.43
N GLY A 114 4.59 -0.97 0.21
CA GLY A 114 5.41 -1.13 1.40
C GLY A 114 5.05 -0.17 2.53
N ALA A 115 3.79 0.21 2.64
CA ALA A 115 3.28 1.23 3.54
C ALA A 115 3.61 0.99 5.01
N THR A 116 3.72 -0.27 5.40
CA THR A 116 3.91 -0.66 6.81
C THR A 116 5.23 -1.39 6.99
N ARG A 117 6.05 -0.96 7.94
CA ARG A 117 7.12 -1.80 8.47
C ARG A 117 6.49 -2.87 9.34
N LEU A 118 6.59 -4.12 8.87
CA LEU A 118 5.93 -5.24 9.53
C LEU A 118 6.53 -5.46 10.92
N ARG A 119 5.65 -5.65 11.90
CA ARG A 119 5.97 -5.91 13.31
C ARG A 119 5.51 -7.31 13.70
N GLU A 120 5.70 -7.69 14.95
CA GLU A 120 5.42 -9.03 15.48
C GLU A 120 4.00 -9.51 15.15
N GLU A 121 3.00 -8.66 15.30
CA GLU A 121 1.60 -8.99 15.00
C GLU A 121 1.37 -9.38 13.53
N HIS A 122 2.15 -8.82 12.60
CA HIS A 122 2.04 -9.14 11.18
C HIS A 122 2.72 -10.48 10.82
N MET A 123 3.73 -10.89 11.61
CA MET A 123 4.46 -12.14 11.40
C MET A 123 3.56 -13.37 11.59
N ALA A 124 2.43 -13.22 12.28
CA ALA A 124 1.45 -14.28 12.42
C ALA A 124 0.82 -14.71 11.07
N CYS A 125 0.78 -13.81 10.08
CA CYS A 125 0.28 -14.14 8.75
C CYS A 125 1.35 -14.90 7.93
N PRO A 126 1.03 -16.10 7.39
CA PRO A 126 2.03 -16.93 6.73
C PRO A 126 2.50 -16.38 5.37
N ARG A 127 1.65 -15.65 4.66
CA ARG A 127 1.97 -15.05 3.36
C ARG A 127 1.96 -13.53 3.45
N ARG A 128 3.15 -12.96 3.61
CA ARG A 128 3.35 -11.50 3.67
C ARG A 128 3.90 -11.02 2.34
N ILE A 129 3.00 -10.42 1.56
CA ILE A 129 3.24 -10.03 0.17
C ILE A 129 3.65 -8.57 0.14
N MET A 130 4.84 -8.27 -0.36
CA MET A 130 5.28 -6.92 -0.70
C MET A 130 4.81 -6.59 -2.11
N ILE A 131 4.18 -5.44 -2.30
CA ILE A 131 3.98 -4.85 -3.62
C ILE A 131 4.74 -3.53 -3.66
N ASP A 132 5.88 -3.56 -4.33
CA ASP A 132 6.72 -2.38 -4.54
C ASP A 132 6.20 -1.59 -5.75
N THR A 133 5.70 -0.40 -5.49
CA THR A 133 5.15 0.49 -6.52
C THR A 133 6.17 1.49 -7.03
N ASP A 134 7.27 1.66 -6.31
CA ASP A 134 8.36 2.61 -6.59
C ASP A 134 9.72 1.89 -6.53
N PRO A 135 10.00 0.96 -7.46
CA PRO A 135 11.25 0.19 -7.42
C PRO A 135 12.46 1.11 -7.52
N VAL A 136 13.58 0.69 -6.97
CA VAL A 136 14.91 1.29 -6.97
C VAL A 136 15.40 1.63 -5.56
N TYR A 137 14.67 2.45 -4.82
CA TYR A 137 15.18 3.04 -3.57
C TYR A 137 15.49 2.02 -2.48
N GLU A 138 14.55 1.12 -2.17
CA GLU A 138 14.74 0.11 -1.12
C GLU A 138 15.74 -0.99 -1.56
N GLN A 139 15.78 -1.32 -2.85
CA GLN A 139 16.76 -2.26 -3.40
C GLN A 139 18.20 -1.73 -3.27
N ILE A 140 18.44 -0.46 -3.58
CA ILE A 140 19.76 0.14 -3.43
C ILE A 140 20.17 0.22 -1.95
N LYS A 141 19.28 0.60 -1.05
CA LYS A 141 19.56 0.61 0.39
C LYS A 141 19.89 -0.79 0.92
N TYR A 142 19.12 -1.79 0.48
CA TYR A 142 19.40 -3.19 0.82
C TYR A 142 20.79 -3.62 0.33
N ALA A 143 21.15 -3.31 -0.91
CA ALA A 143 22.47 -3.62 -1.48
C ALA A 143 23.60 -2.91 -0.74
N LYS A 144 23.36 -1.68 -0.25
CA LYS A 144 24.30 -0.94 0.63
C LYS A 144 24.37 -1.50 2.06
N ALA A 145 23.74 -2.61 2.34
CA ALA A 145 23.70 -3.24 3.66
C ALA A 145 23.02 -2.40 4.75
N ASP A 146 22.11 -1.49 4.37
CA ASP A 146 21.29 -0.75 5.34
C ASP A 146 20.46 -1.74 6.18
N PRO A 147 20.66 -1.80 7.51
CA PRO A 147 19.99 -2.78 8.35
C PRO A 147 18.46 -2.64 8.34
N ALA A 148 17.96 -1.40 8.23
CA ALA A 148 16.52 -1.13 8.22
C ALA A 148 15.87 -1.57 6.90
N ALA A 149 16.56 -1.37 5.76
CA ALA A 149 16.09 -1.85 4.46
C ALA A 149 16.11 -3.38 4.39
N ARG A 150 17.14 -4.03 4.96
CA ARG A 150 17.21 -5.49 5.07
C ARG A 150 16.06 -6.04 5.91
N ALA A 151 15.90 -5.57 7.13
CA ALA A 151 14.82 -6.01 8.01
C ALA A 151 13.44 -5.77 7.37
N TYR A 152 13.29 -4.70 6.62
CA TYR A 152 12.06 -4.38 5.92
C TYR A 152 11.73 -5.39 4.82
N LEU A 153 12.66 -5.71 3.93
CA LEU A 153 12.42 -6.70 2.87
C LEU A 153 12.33 -8.12 3.43
N ASP A 154 13.24 -8.50 4.35
CA ASP A 154 13.29 -9.85 4.93
C ASP A 154 12.02 -10.22 5.73
N ALA A 155 11.25 -9.23 6.17
CA ALA A 155 9.96 -9.45 6.82
C ALA A 155 8.88 -10.02 5.87
N HIS A 156 9.06 -9.94 4.55
CA HIS A 156 8.11 -10.42 3.56
C HIS A 156 8.48 -11.81 3.02
N THR A 157 7.48 -12.51 2.51
CA THR A 157 7.64 -13.87 1.96
C THR A 157 7.44 -13.94 0.44
N HIS A 158 6.78 -12.95 -0.15
CA HIS A 158 6.49 -12.85 -1.57
C HIS A 158 6.69 -11.41 -2.03
N PHE A 159 7.22 -11.22 -3.25
CA PHE A 159 7.62 -9.92 -3.74
C PHE A 159 7.09 -9.68 -5.14
N PHE A 160 6.35 -8.59 -5.28
CA PHE A 160 5.87 -8.09 -6.55
C PHE A 160 6.29 -6.63 -6.71
N THR A 161 6.45 -6.20 -7.96
CA THR A 161 6.84 -4.82 -8.29
C THR A 161 6.14 -4.33 -9.54
N TYR A 162 5.87 -3.03 -9.59
CA TYR A 162 5.38 -2.37 -10.80
C TYR A 162 6.48 -2.13 -11.85
N GLY A 163 7.73 -2.40 -11.50
CA GLY A 163 8.84 -2.40 -12.45
C GLY A 163 8.73 -3.57 -13.43
N GLU A 164 8.07 -3.39 -14.56
CA GLU A 164 7.83 -4.46 -15.55
C GLU A 164 9.12 -5.11 -16.07
N ASN A 165 10.22 -4.35 -16.12
CA ASN A 165 11.51 -4.80 -16.65
C ASN A 165 12.50 -5.27 -15.57
N VAL A 166 12.04 -5.48 -14.34
CA VAL A 166 12.89 -5.95 -13.22
C VAL A 166 13.63 -7.22 -13.60
N GLY A 167 14.98 -7.17 -13.52
CA GLY A 167 15.86 -8.27 -13.86
C GLY A 167 15.97 -8.57 -15.35
N GLY A 168 15.34 -7.78 -16.20
CA GLY A 168 15.44 -7.90 -17.66
C GLY A 168 16.68 -7.18 -18.26
N PRO A 169 16.83 -7.22 -19.58
CA PRO A 169 17.92 -6.52 -20.27
C PRO A 169 17.94 -5.02 -19.96
N GLY A 170 19.11 -4.49 -19.57
CA GLY A 170 19.26 -3.09 -19.20
C GLY A 170 18.82 -2.71 -17.79
N TRP A 171 18.36 -3.66 -16.99
CA TRP A 171 18.08 -3.44 -15.58
C TRP A 171 19.39 -3.37 -14.79
N ILE A 172 19.67 -2.22 -14.17
CA ILE A 172 20.93 -1.96 -13.46
C ILE A 172 20.80 -1.97 -11.94
N VAL A 173 19.58 -1.89 -11.41
CA VAL A 173 19.33 -1.86 -9.97
C VAL A 173 19.50 -3.26 -9.38
N PRO A 174 20.16 -3.42 -8.23
CA PRO A 174 20.41 -4.73 -7.64
C PRO A 174 19.12 -5.44 -7.24
N LEU A 175 18.98 -6.71 -7.60
CA LEU A 175 17.83 -7.54 -7.20
C LEU A 175 17.91 -8.00 -5.76
N CYS A 176 19.10 -7.92 -5.12
CA CYS A 176 19.36 -8.27 -3.72
C CYS A 176 19.03 -9.72 -3.35
N GLY A 177 19.03 -10.65 -4.31
CA GLY A 177 18.59 -12.03 -4.10
C GLY A 177 17.09 -12.19 -3.84
N VAL A 178 16.32 -11.11 -3.93
CA VAL A 178 14.86 -11.10 -3.74
C VAL A 178 14.18 -11.56 -5.04
N PRO A 179 13.26 -12.53 -5.01
CA PRO A 179 12.61 -13.07 -6.19
C PRO A 179 11.45 -12.16 -6.66
N TRP A 180 11.78 -10.97 -7.13
CA TRP A 180 10.80 -10.01 -7.63
C TRP A 180 10.02 -10.56 -8.83
N LYS A 181 8.72 -10.38 -8.79
CA LYS A 181 7.82 -10.69 -9.91
C LYS A 181 7.16 -9.41 -10.41
N PRO A 182 7.22 -9.12 -11.71
CA PRO A 182 6.52 -7.96 -12.25
C PRO A 182 5.00 -8.12 -12.09
N THR A 183 4.34 -7.02 -11.79
CA THR A 183 2.89 -6.92 -11.72
C THR A 183 2.42 -5.54 -12.19
N ARG A 184 1.13 -5.37 -12.33
CA ARG A 184 0.50 -4.10 -12.70
C ARG A 184 -0.52 -3.68 -11.66
N PRO A 185 -0.80 -2.37 -11.52
CA PRO A 185 -1.91 -1.93 -10.69
C PRO A 185 -3.22 -2.55 -11.21
N PRO A 186 -4.05 -3.14 -10.35
CA PRO A 186 -5.34 -3.65 -10.77
C PRO A 186 -6.28 -2.50 -11.13
N VAL A 187 -7.16 -2.73 -12.09
CA VAL A 187 -8.23 -1.82 -12.45
C VAL A 187 -9.55 -2.59 -12.47
N VAL A 188 -10.49 -2.15 -11.66
CA VAL A 188 -11.86 -2.67 -11.62
C VAL A 188 -12.69 -1.84 -12.60
N LEU A 189 -12.82 -2.31 -13.84
CA LEU A 189 -13.26 -1.52 -14.99
C LEU A 189 -14.64 -0.87 -14.84
N ASP A 190 -15.60 -1.55 -14.24
CA ASP A 190 -16.95 -1.02 -14.07
C ASP A 190 -17.09 0.07 -12.99
N LEU A 191 -16.02 0.35 -12.24
CA LEU A 191 -15.92 1.55 -11.40
C LEU A 191 -15.55 2.81 -12.19
N TRP A 192 -15.24 2.66 -13.50
CA TRP A 192 -14.84 3.74 -14.41
C TRP A 192 -15.86 3.82 -15.57
N PRO A 193 -17.01 4.49 -15.37
CA PRO A 193 -17.98 4.64 -16.43
C PRO A 193 -17.39 5.45 -17.59
N GLU A 194 -17.81 5.11 -18.82
CA GLU A 194 -17.46 5.91 -19.99
C GLU A 194 -18.02 7.32 -19.86
N ALA A 195 -17.19 8.32 -20.14
CA ALA A 195 -17.65 9.70 -20.24
C ALA A 195 -18.42 9.86 -21.56
N ALA A 196 -19.75 10.01 -21.46
CA ALA A 196 -20.61 10.20 -22.63
C ALA A 196 -20.42 11.62 -23.20
N GLY A 197 -20.13 11.73 -24.50
CA GLY A 197 -20.21 12.99 -25.25
C GLY A 197 -18.99 13.89 -25.23
N GLU A 198 -17.89 13.46 -24.64
CA GLU A 198 -16.61 14.18 -24.71
C GLU A 198 -15.84 13.80 -25.98
N PRO A 199 -15.22 14.76 -26.69
CA PRO A 199 -14.35 14.43 -27.81
C PRO A 199 -13.15 13.63 -27.28
N PRO A 200 -12.64 12.62 -28.03
CA PRO A 200 -11.50 11.84 -27.61
C PRO A 200 -10.27 12.73 -27.45
N CYS A 201 -9.75 12.86 -26.25
CA CYS A 201 -8.49 13.53 -25.98
C CYS A 201 -7.61 12.68 -25.07
N PHE A 202 -6.31 12.75 -25.33
CA PHE A 202 -5.33 12.18 -24.41
C PHE A 202 -4.94 13.24 -23.38
N SER A 203 -4.96 12.86 -22.12
CA SER A 203 -4.54 13.72 -21.01
C SER A 203 -3.52 13.01 -20.13
N THR A 204 -2.64 13.79 -19.51
CA THR A 204 -1.70 13.30 -18.51
C THR A 204 -1.61 14.27 -17.35
N ILE A 205 -1.40 13.73 -16.16
CA ILE A 205 -1.10 14.51 -14.95
C ILE A 205 0.18 13.92 -14.38
N ALA A 206 1.17 14.79 -14.11
CA ALA A 206 2.43 14.36 -13.54
C ALA A 206 2.96 15.39 -12.53
N THR A 207 3.67 14.92 -11.53
CA THR A 207 4.55 15.76 -10.71
C THR A 207 5.88 15.84 -11.44
N TRP A 208 6.29 17.06 -11.83
CA TRP A 208 7.52 17.27 -12.61
C TRP A 208 8.78 17.08 -11.78
N GLU A 209 8.75 17.51 -10.54
CA GLU A 209 9.84 17.34 -9.57
C GLU A 209 9.30 16.81 -8.25
N ASN A 210 9.97 15.83 -7.70
CA ASN A 210 9.73 15.35 -6.35
C ASN A 210 11.04 15.45 -5.54
N LYS A 211 10.93 15.62 -4.23
CA LYS A 211 12.09 15.79 -3.36
C LYS A 211 12.11 14.73 -2.26
N GLY A 212 13.34 14.31 -1.91
CA GLY A 212 13.55 13.58 -0.67
C GLY A 212 13.85 12.09 -0.78
N LYS A 213 13.93 11.53 -1.99
CA LYS A 213 14.33 10.12 -2.19
C LYS A 213 15.52 9.94 -3.14
N ASP A 214 16.32 10.99 -3.34
CA ASP A 214 17.54 10.88 -4.16
C ASP A 214 18.48 9.84 -3.55
N ILE A 215 19.04 8.98 -4.40
CA ILE A 215 19.99 7.96 -3.97
C ILE A 215 21.07 7.76 -5.03
N GLU A 216 22.31 7.55 -4.60
CA GLU A 216 23.43 7.23 -5.48
C GLU A 216 23.77 5.76 -5.43
N PHE A 217 24.05 5.17 -6.60
CA PHE A 217 24.48 3.79 -6.71
C PHE A 217 25.41 3.63 -7.91
N GLU A 218 26.59 3.04 -7.70
CA GLU A 218 27.61 2.80 -8.74
C GLU A 218 27.99 4.03 -9.58
N GLY A 219 28.00 5.21 -8.95
CA GLY A 219 28.33 6.48 -9.61
C GLY A 219 27.16 7.16 -10.32
N GLU A 220 26.00 6.54 -10.39
CA GLU A 220 24.78 7.10 -10.94
C GLU A 220 23.90 7.67 -9.81
N ARG A 221 23.29 8.83 -10.07
CA ARG A 221 22.34 9.46 -9.16
C ARG A 221 20.91 9.24 -9.66
N TYR A 222 20.14 8.57 -8.84
CA TYR A 222 18.70 8.38 -9.04
C TYR A 222 17.95 9.50 -8.33
N VAL A 223 17.22 10.30 -9.08
CA VAL A 223 16.41 11.42 -8.60
C VAL A 223 14.92 11.11 -8.81
N TRP A 224 14.09 11.68 -7.93
CA TRP A 224 12.63 11.54 -8.01
C TRP A 224 12.01 12.75 -8.69
#